data_80dad9d73431d2df67abf822ceed2172
#
_entry.id   80dad9d73431d2df67abf822ceed2172
#
_cell.length_a   1.000
_cell.length_b   1.000
_cell.length_c   1.000
_cell.angle_alpha   90.00
_cell.angle_beta   90.00
_cell.angle_gamma   90.00
#
_symmetry.space_group_name_H-M   'P 1'
#
loop_
_entity.id
_entity.type
_entity.pdbx_description
1 polymer ?
#
loop_
_entity_poly.entity_id
_entity_poly.type
_entity_poly.pdbx_seq_one_letter_code
_entity_poly.pdbx_strand_id
1 'polypeptide(L)'
;MKLVSELMVKFDILGLRTLSVIYNTCENIDLDPINIPLDKDETYYPLADLECPHGLFQIEASTNFSVCKKIKPRTLEELSAVIAIARPGALDFAGDYSEYVRSGESQSVHEVFDEELSYTGGIPLYQEQLMKMAVKIGFTLDESEQLRRI
;
A
#
# COMPACT_ATOMS: atom_id res chain seq x y z
N MET A 1 0.95 32.39 5.47
CA MET A 1 0.61 31.04 4.98
C MET A 1 0.09 30.08 6.05
N LYS A 2 0.52 30.14 7.32
CA LYS A 2 0.03 29.25 8.40
C LYS A 2 -1.50 29.35 8.64
N LEU A 3 -2.05 30.58 8.61
CA LEU A 3 -3.47 30.82 8.90
C LEU A 3 -4.45 30.21 7.86
N VAL A 4 -4.01 30.08 6.61
CA VAL A 4 -4.82 29.54 5.52
C VAL A 4 -4.93 28.01 5.61
N SER A 5 -3.87 27.34 6.08
CA SER A 5 -3.87 25.87 6.24
C SER A 5 -4.73 25.38 7.42
N GLU A 6 -5.04 26.25 8.38
CA GLU A 6 -5.88 25.92 9.54
C GLU A 6 -7.38 26.08 9.27
N LEU A 7 -7.74 26.83 8.22
CA LEU A 7 -9.13 27.19 7.92
C LEU A 7 -9.67 26.61 6.60
N MET A 8 -8.83 25.98 5.79
CA MET A 8 -9.20 25.49 4.45
C MET A 8 -8.71 24.07 4.23
N VAL A 9 -9.53 23.24 3.61
CA VAL A 9 -9.13 21.91 3.13
C VAL A 9 -8.46 22.08 1.78
N LYS A 10 -7.25 21.54 1.63
CA LYS A 10 -6.54 21.49 0.37
C LYS A 10 -6.90 20.19 -0.35
N PHE A 11 -7.40 20.30 -1.59
CA PHE A 11 -7.60 19.17 -2.48
C PHE A 11 -6.53 19.19 -3.56
N ASP A 12 -5.85 18.05 -3.72
CA ASP A 12 -4.93 17.83 -4.82
C ASP A 12 -5.63 16.98 -5.90
N ILE A 13 -5.79 17.54 -7.10
CA ILE A 13 -6.36 16.83 -8.25
C ILE A 13 -5.20 16.43 -9.14
N LEU A 14 -4.94 15.13 -9.22
CA LEU A 14 -3.83 14.57 -9.97
C LEU A 14 -4.34 13.88 -11.25
N GLY A 15 -3.75 14.25 -12.40
CA GLY A 15 -3.97 13.56 -13.67
C GLY A 15 -2.94 12.45 -13.86
N LEU A 16 -3.39 11.24 -14.17
CA LEU A 16 -2.53 10.09 -14.45
C LEU A 16 -2.72 9.62 -15.90
N ARG A 17 -1.63 9.56 -16.68
CA ARG A 17 -1.66 9.03 -18.06
C ARG A 17 -2.12 7.57 -18.11
N THR A 18 -1.79 6.80 -17.10
CA THR A 18 -2.17 5.38 -16.98
C THR A 18 -3.68 5.21 -16.96
N LEU A 19 -4.45 6.14 -16.38
CA LEU A 19 -5.91 6.09 -16.46
C LEU A 19 -6.44 6.17 -17.89
N SER A 20 -5.83 7.00 -18.74
CA SER A 20 -6.18 7.06 -20.17
C SER A 20 -5.85 5.75 -20.91
N VAL A 21 -4.74 5.10 -20.55
CA VAL A 21 -4.37 3.79 -21.11
C VAL A 21 -5.40 2.73 -20.73
N ILE A 22 -5.78 2.69 -19.43
CA ILE A 22 -6.80 1.76 -18.93
C ILE A 22 -8.12 1.99 -19.68
N TYR A 23 -8.57 3.24 -19.76
CA TYR A 23 -9.82 3.59 -20.43
C TYR A 23 -9.85 3.14 -21.89
N ASN A 24 -8.82 3.50 -22.65
CA ASN A 24 -8.71 3.10 -24.06
C ASN A 24 -8.63 1.57 -24.25
N THR A 25 -7.96 0.87 -23.34
CA THR A 25 -7.90 -0.60 -23.35
C THR A 25 -9.27 -1.19 -23.11
N CYS A 26 -9.98 -0.70 -22.12
CA CYS A 26 -11.33 -1.15 -21.81
C CYS A 26 -12.31 -0.89 -22.93
N GLU A 27 -12.23 0.27 -23.63
CA GLU A 27 -13.03 0.54 -24.82
C GLU A 27 -12.78 -0.50 -25.95
N ASN A 28 -11.51 -0.90 -26.15
CA ASN A 28 -11.16 -1.87 -27.18
C ASN A 28 -11.71 -3.29 -26.92
N ILE A 29 -12.02 -3.62 -25.66
CA ILE A 29 -12.52 -4.93 -25.27
C ILE A 29 -13.98 -4.88 -24.78
N ASP A 30 -14.65 -3.74 -24.97
CA ASP A 30 -16.05 -3.50 -24.55
C ASP A 30 -16.27 -3.79 -23.06
N LEU A 31 -15.34 -3.34 -22.22
CA LEU A 31 -15.37 -3.48 -20.76
C LEU A 31 -15.47 -2.11 -20.09
N ASP A 32 -16.40 -1.94 -19.15
CA ASP A 32 -16.39 -0.78 -18.28
C ASP A 32 -15.36 -0.98 -17.16
N PRO A 33 -14.37 -0.09 -16.99
CA PRO A 33 -13.36 -0.20 -15.93
C PRO A 33 -13.91 -0.37 -14.51
N ILE A 34 -15.10 0.16 -14.24
CA ILE A 34 -15.77 0.04 -12.93
C ILE A 34 -16.20 -1.39 -12.60
N ASN A 35 -16.33 -2.24 -13.64
CA ASN A 35 -16.75 -3.62 -13.51
C ASN A 35 -15.57 -4.60 -13.33
N ILE A 36 -14.34 -4.10 -13.26
CA ILE A 36 -13.18 -4.95 -12.96
C ILE A 36 -13.28 -5.42 -11.50
N PRO A 37 -13.34 -6.74 -11.24
CA PRO A 37 -13.48 -7.25 -9.89
C PRO A 37 -12.18 -7.11 -9.10
N LEU A 38 -12.12 -6.15 -8.18
CA LEU A 38 -10.96 -5.90 -7.34
C LEU A 38 -10.91 -6.78 -6.08
N ASP A 39 -12.00 -7.46 -5.77
CA ASP A 39 -12.21 -8.33 -4.62
C ASP A 39 -11.98 -9.82 -4.90
N LYS A 40 -11.57 -10.16 -6.14
CA LYS A 40 -11.35 -11.55 -6.55
C LYS A 40 -9.86 -11.86 -6.67
N ASP A 41 -9.44 -12.94 -6.05
CA ASP A 41 -8.07 -13.44 -6.11
C ASP A 41 -7.58 -13.64 -7.54
N GLU A 42 -8.47 -14.12 -8.44
CA GLU A 42 -8.12 -14.36 -9.85
C GLU A 42 -7.59 -13.10 -10.56
N THR A 43 -8.01 -11.92 -10.12
CA THR A 43 -7.51 -10.63 -10.65
C THR A 43 -6.00 -10.46 -10.40
N TYR A 44 -5.49 -11.06 -9.31
CA TYR A 44 -4.10 -10.92 -8.87
C TYR A 44 -3.20 -12.12 -9.23
N TYR A 45 -3.76 -13.26 -9.63
CA TYR A 45 -2.96 -14.45 -10.00
C TYR A 45 -1.83 -14.18 -10.99
N PRO A 46 -2.00 -13.32 -12.02
CA PRO A 46 -0.90 -13.02 -12.93
C PRO A 46 0.32 -12.36 -12.26
N LEU A 47 0.14 -11.73 -11.10
CA LEU A 47 1.23 -11.10 -10.36
C LEU A 47 2.14 -12.12 -9.65
N ALA A 48 1.63 -13.32 -9.34
CA ALA A 48 2.39 -14.35 -8.65
C ALA A 48 3.52 -14.95 -9.51
N ASP A 49 3.26 -15.06 -10.82
CA ASP A 49 4.18 -15.67 -11.80
C ASP A 49 4.72 -14.65 -12.78
N LEU A 50 4.73 -13.38 -12.39
CA LEU A 50 5.15 -12.27 -13.23
C LEU A 50 6.64 -12.38 -13.60
N GLU A 51 6.92 -12.58 -14.88
CA GLU A 51 8.28 -12.64 -15.41
C GLU A 51 8.84 -11.26 -15.79
N CYS A 52 7.94 -10.35 -16.15
CA CYS A 52 8.28 -9.04 -16.69
C CYS A 52 7.34 -7.96 -16.13
N PRO A 53 7.86 -6.83 -15.64
CA PRO A 53 7.03 -5.78 -15.02
C PRO A 53 6.44 -4.79 -16.04
N HIS A 54 6.75 -4.91 -17.33
CA HIS A 54 6.37 -3.91 -18.33
C HIS A 54 4.85 -3.75 -18.43
N GLY A 55 4.42 -2.50 -18.39
CA GLY A 55 3.00 -2.14 -18.46
C GLY A 55 2.26 -2.18 -17.11
N LEU A 56 2.93 -2.57 -16.02
CA LEU A 56 2.35 -2.58 -14.68
C LEU A 56 2.71 -1.31 -13.93
N PHE A 57 1.80 -0.35 -13.93
CA PHE A 57 1.98 0.92 -13.23
C PHE A 57 2.43 0.71 -11.77
N GLN A 58 3.45 1.47 -11.34
CA GLN A 58 4.10 1.40 -10.03
C GLN A 58 4.84 0.08 -9.71
N ILE A 59 4.70 -0.98 -10.50
CA ILE A 59 5.44 -2.24 -10.34
C ILE A 59 6.66 -2.30 -11.26
N GLU A 60 6.73 -1.48 -12.31
CA GLU A 60 7.82 -1.49 -13.31
C GLU A 60 9.21 -1.20 -12.75
N ALA A 61 9.31 -0.41 -11.67
CA ALA A 61 10.59 -0.16 -11.03
C ALA A 61 11.18 -1.44 -10.47
N SER A 62 12.49 -1.66 -10.65
CA SER A 62 13.17 -2.90 -10.28
C SER A 62 12.96 -3.31 -8.81
N THR A 63 12.94 -2.34 -7.90
CA THR A 63 12.69 -2.56 -6.48
C THR A 63 11.25 -3.06 -6.25
N ASN A 64 10.26 -2.37 -6.81
CA ASN A 64 8.85 -2.75 -6.67
C ASN A 64 8.59 -4.13 -7.28
N PHE A 65 9.18 -4.40 -8.44
CA PHE A 65 9.08 -5.69 -9.08
C PHE A 65 9.70 -6.82 -8.25
N SER A 66 10.87 -6.58 -7.67
CA SER A 66 11.54 -7.54 -6.77
C SER A 66 10.68 -7.86 -5.54
N VAL A 67 10.09 -6.83 -4.90
CA VAL A 67 9.18 -6.98 -3.76
C VAL A 67 7.91 -7.73 -4.18
N CYS A 68 7.31 -7.38 -5.32
CA CYS A 68 6.14 -8.06 -5.85
C CYS A 68 6.39 -9.55 -6.08
N LYS A 69 7.51 -9.91 -6.68
CA LYS A 69 7.91 -11.32 -6.87
C LYS A 69 8.12 -12.07 -5.56
N LYS A 70 8.59 -11.39 -4.52
CA LYS A 70 8.84 -11.99 -3.20
C LYS A 70 7.54 -12.23 -2.44
N ILE A 71 6.62 -11.26 -2.45
CA ILE A 71 5.35 -11.29 -1.71
C ILE A 71 4.31 -12.13 -2.47
N LYS A 72 4.25 -12.02 -3.80
CA LYS A 72 3.24 -12.66 -4.67
C LYS A 72 1.81 -12.29 -4.26
N PRO A 73 1.46 -11.00 -4.35
CA PRO A 73 0.18 -10.50 -3.83
C PRO A 73 -1.02 -11.15 -4.52
N ARG A 74 -2.08 -11.43 -3.74
CA ARG A 74 -3.33 -12.04 -4.18
C ARG A 74 -4.54 -11.16 -3.91
N THR A 75 -4.36 -10.06 -3.17
CA THR A 75 -5.41 -9.10 -2.84
C THR A 75 -4.94 -7.68 -3.12
N LEU A 76 -5.88 -6.74 -3.15
CA LEU A 76 -5.58 -5.32 -3.30
C LEU A 76 -4.74 -4.79 -2.14
N GLU A 77 -5.04 -5.26 -0.92
CA GLU A 77 -4.31 -4.89 0.30
C GLU A 77 -2.85 -5.36 0.21
N GLU A 78 -2.61 -6.59 -0.21
CA GLU A 78 -1.26 -7.12 -0.38
C GLU A 78 -0.50 -6.39 -1.49
N LEU A 79 -1.17 -6.04 -2.60
CA LEU A 79 -0.57 -5.22 -3.66
C LEU A 79 -0.24 -3.80 -3.17
N SER A 80 -1.11 -3.21 -2.35
CA SER A 80 -0.84 -1.92 -1.70
C SER A 80 0.39 -2.00 -0.79
N ALA A 81 0.52 -3.08 -0.01
CA ALA A 81 1.67 -3.33 0.83
C ALA A 81 2.98 -3.50 0.02
N VAL A 82 2.96 -4.16 -1.14
CA VAL A 82 4.10 -4.23 -2.06
C VAL A 82 4.63 -2.83 -2.38
N ILE A 83 3.74 -1.89 -2.72
CA ILE A 83 4.10 -0.51 -3.06
C ILE A 83 4.63 0.25 -1.83
N ALA A 84 4.05 -0.01 -0.65
CA ALA A 84 4.48 0.62 0.59
C ALA A 84 5.87 0.12 1.03
N ILE A 85 6.13 -1.18 0.93
CA ILE A 85 7.39 -1.83 1.33
C ILE A 85 8.54 -1.47 0.37
N ALA A 86 8.25 -1.26 -0.91
CA ALA A 86 9.27 -0.95 -1.92
C ALA A 86 9.86 0.48 -1.79
N ARG A 87 9.83 1.05 -0.60
CA ARG A 87 10.42 2.37 -0.29
C ARG A 87 11.66 2.21 0.61
N PRO A 88 12.65 3.12 0.49
CA PRO A 88 13.75 3.15 1.44
C PRO A 88 13.24 3.19 2.89
N GLY A 89 13.81 2.37 3.76
CA GLY A 89 13.40 2.24 5.17
C GLY A 89 12.34 1.18 5.45
N ALA A 90 11.53 0.77 4.47
CA ALA A 90 10.56 -0.32 4.64
C ALA A 90 10.98 -1.62 3.92
N LEU A 91 11.98 -1.55 3.03
CA LEU A 91 12.37 -2.67 2.18
C LEU A 91 12.84 -3.90 2.97
N ASP A 92 13.44 -3.71 4.13
CA ASP A 92 13.92 -4.79 5.00
C ASP A 92 12.76 -5.67 5.51
N PHE A 93 11.56 -5.14 5.61
CA PHE A 93 10.35 -5.87 6.01
C PHE A 93 9.75 -6.76 4.91
N ALA A 94 10.27 -6.73 3.69
CA ALA A 94 9.72 -7.53 2.58
C ALA A 94 9.75 -9.03 2.86
N GLY A 95 10.69 -9.51 3.68
CA GLY A 95 10.78 -10.90 4.14
C GLY A 95 9.66 -11.26 5.09
N ASP A 96 9.53 -10.49 6.15
CA ASP A 96 8.57 -10.72 7.22
C ASP A 96 7.13 -10.59 6.70
N TYR A 97 6.88 -9.59 5.85
CA TYR A 97 5.56 -9.46 5.22
C TYR A 97 5.23 -10.61 4.27
N SER A 98 6.22 -11.12 3.50
CA SER A 98 6.03 -12.30 2.66
C SER A 98 5.71 -13.55 3.49
N GLU A 99 6.27 -13.68 4.69
CA GLU A 99 5.95 -14.77 5.61
C GLU A 99 4.54 -14.62 6.18
N TYR A 100 4.16 -13.43 6.58
CA TYR A 100 2.79 -13.12 7.00
C TYR A 100 1.75 -13.48 5.93
N VAL A 101 1.97 -13.08 4.67
CA VAL A 101 1.05 -13.41 3.55
C VAL A 101 0.91 -14.93 3.36
N ARG A 102 1.98 -15.71 3.59
CA ARG A 102 1.96 -17.18 3.45
C ARG A 102 1.34 -17.91 4.63
N SER A 103 1.64 -17.46 5.85
CA SER A 103 1.22 -18.15 7.08
C SER A 103 -0.13 -17.66 7.61
N GLY A 104 -0.47 -16.40 7.34
CA GLY A 104 -1.59 -15.70 7.99
C GLY A 104 -1.29 -15.30 9.45
N GLU A 105 -0.08 -15.56 9.94
CA GLU A 105 0.29 -15.28 11.32
C GLU A 105 0.97 -13.91 11.45
N SER A 106 0.32 -12.99 12.18
CA SER A 106 0.89 -11.69 12.50
C SER A 106 1.87 -11.82 13.67
N GLN A 107 3.04 -11.20 13.54
CA GLN A 107 4.00 -11.09 14.64
C GLN A 107 3.62 -9.90 15.51
N SER A 108 3.47 -10.15 16.83
CA SER A 108 3.26 -9.07 17.77
C SER A 108 4.57 -8.37 18.10
N VAL A 109 4.61 -7.06 17.86
CA VAL A 109 5.71 -6.21 18.33
C VAL A 109 5.51 -5.83 19.79
N HIS A 110 4.27 -5.50 20.15
CA HIS A 110 3.83 -5.22 21.51
C HIS A 110 2.29 -5.20 21.54
N GLU A 111 1.69 -5.81 22.57
CA GLU A 111 0.24 -5.97 22.71
C GLU A 111 -0.58 -4.68 22.51
N VAL A 112 -0.01 -3.52 22.91
CA VAL A 112 -0.64 -2.20 22.73
C VAL A 112 -0.87 -1.86 21.26
N PHE A 113 -0.06 -2.40 20.35
CA PHE A 113 -0.10 -2.08 18.91
C PHE A 113 -0.74 -3.17 18.06
N ASP A 114 -1.04 -4.33 18.61
CA ASP A 114 -1.53 -5.48 17.84
C ASP A 114 -2.80 -5.16 17.07
N GLU A 115 -3.71 -4.37 17.64
CA GLU A 115 -4.93 -3.94 16.95
C GLU A 115 -4.65 -3.17 15.66
N GLU A 116 -3.64 -2.27 15.66
CA GLU A 116 -3.27 -1.43 14.52
C GLU A 116 -2.37 -2.13 13.51
N LEU A 117 -1.63 -3.16 13.93
CA LEU A 117 -0.61 -3.79 13.10
C LEU A 117 -0.98 -5.19 12.63
N SER A 118 -1.99 -5.83 13.20
CA SER A 118 -2.36 -7.22 12.87
C SER A 118 -2.62 -7.44 11.38
N TYR A 119 -3.30 -6.51 10.72
CA TYR A 119 -3.63 -6.62 9.29
C TYR A 119 -2.44 -6.36 8.34
N THR A 120 -1.30 -5.97 8.87
CA THR A 120 -0.03 -5.82 8.16
C THR A 120 1.07 -6.73 8.70
N GLY A 121 0.69 -7.81 9.41
CA GLY A 121 1.61 -8.81 9.95
C GLY A 121 2.49 -8.32 11.09
N GLY A 122 2.09 -7.25 11.81
CA GLY A 122 2.87 -6.63 12.86
C GLY A 122 3.82 -5.52 12.36
N ILE A 123 3.76 -5.18 11.08
CA ILE A 123 4.68 -4.22 10.45
C ILE A 123 3.98 -2.87 10.24
N PRO A 124 4.54 -1.74 10.70
CA PRO A 124 4.00 -0.41 10.45
C PRO A 124 4.31 0.04 9.03
N LEU A 125 3.44 -0.26 8.07
CA LEU A 125 3.61 0.06 6.66
C LEU A 125 3.03 1.43 6.26
N TYR A 126 1.98 1.87 6.95
CA TYR A 126 1.21 3.05 6.58
C TYR A 126 1.37 4.17 7.61
N GLN A 127 1.32 5.41 7.13
CA GLN A 127 1.44 6.59 7.98
C GLN A 127 0.36 6.65 9.05
N GLU A 128 -0.85 6.21 8.71
CA GLU A 128 -1.98 6.14 9.63
C GLU A 128 -1.73 5.21 10.82
N GLN A 129 -1.02 4.10 10.58
CA GLN A 129 -0.62 3.18 11.65
C GLN A 129 0.36 3.86 12.61
N LEU A 130 1.38 4.55 12.09
CA LEU A 130 2.33 5.29 12.92
C LEU A 130 1.66 6.37 13.77
N MET A 131 0.69 7.09 13.18
CA MET A 131 -0.08 8.09 13.91
C MET A 131 -0.91 7.46 15.03
N LYS A 132 -1.61 6.35 14.76
CA LYS A 132 -2.39 5.62 15.76
C LYS A 132 -1.51 5.06 16.88
N MET A 133 -0.36 4.49 16.54
CA MET A 133 0.62 4.01 17.51
C MET A 133 1.10 5.16 18.42
N ALA A 134 1.41 6.33 17.84
CA ALA A 134 1.83 7.51 18.61
C ALA A 134 0.73 7.94 19.60
N VAL A 135 -0.53 7.99 19.16
CA VAL A 135 -1.66 8.33 20.02
C VAL A 135 -1.83 7.31 21.16
N LYS A 136 -1.65 6.01 20.91
CA LYS A 136 -1.74 4.94 21.93
C LYS A 136 -0.67 5.07 23.01
N ILE A 137 0.48 5.63 22.71
CA ILE A 137 1.54 5.89 23.70
C ILE A 137 1.48 7.29 24.32
N GLY A 138 0.40 8.05 24.06
CA GLY A 138 0.09 9.28 24.79
C GLY A 138 0.36 10.57 24.03
N PHE A 139 0.73 10.52 22.75
CA PHE A 139 0.78 11.73 21.92
C PHE A 139 -0.63 12.22 21.56
N THR A 140 -0.78 13.52 21.44
CA THR A 140 -1.99 14.10 20.83
C THR A 140 -2.02 13.85 19.33
N LEU A 141 -3.19 14.00 18.70
CA LEU A 141 -3.31 13.85 17.25
C LEU A 141 -2.42 14.84 16.48
N ASP A 142 -2.33 16.08 16.97
CA ASP A 142 -1.48 17.12 16.35
C ASP A 142 0.03 16.77 16.45
N GLU A 143 0.46 16.22 17.58
CA GLU A 143 1.84 15.75 17.76
C GLU A 143 2.13 14.53 16.88
N SER A 144 1.20 13.61 16.74
CA SER A 144 1.35 12.46 15.86
C SER A 144 1.47 12.85 14.38
N GLU A 145 0.73 13.88 13.95
CA GLU A 145 0.86 14.46 12.61
C GLU A 145 2.21 15.15 12.40
N GLN A 146 2.80 15.75 13.44
CA GLN A 146 4.15 16.31 13.35
C GLN A 146 5.21 15.22 13.22
N LEU A 147 5.09 14.12 13.97
CA LEU A 147 5.97 12.95 13.85
C LEU A 147 5.97 12.37 12.44
N ARG A 148 4.81 12.32 11.79
CA ARG A 148 4.68 11.84 10.41
C ARG A 148 5.50 12.64 9.40
N ARG A 149 5.81 13.91 9.69
CA ARG A 149 6.49 14.85 8.78
C ARG A 149 8.03 14.85 8.92
N ILE A 150 8.54 14.15 9.93
CA ILE A 150 9.99 14.00 10.15
C ILE A 150 10.52 12.86 9.31
#